data_a30d08c175ea655ddf12d1640bc71afe
#
_entry.id   a30d08c175ea655ddf12d1640bc71afe
#
_cell.length_a   1.000
_cell.length_b   1.000
_cell.length_c   1.000
_cell.angle_alpha   90.00
_cell.angle_beta   90.00
_cell.angle_gamma   90.00
#
_symmetry.space_group_name_H-M   'P 1'
#
loop_
_entity.id
_entity.type
_entity.pdbx_description
1 polymer ?
#
loop_
_entity_poly.entity_id
_entity_poly.type
_entity_poly.pdbx_seq_one_letter_code
_entity_poly.pdbx_strand_id
1 'polypeptide(L)'
;LIPVAFGLYLITAYLPFSGSLDLIATNLVKMLVIYTIFSALANLTKPLLNLLSDNSWLTPAMTTWLSRVASVLVWIVGITMMLDIWGIEIGPIIAGLGLFSVAVALGAQDMFKNIIAGIFILSEKRFQPGDRIRIGDGLHGIVESIGFRSTQVRLLDTSPVFVPNTDLSDAQVINHQNMNYRRIFWTVNLLYSTSAQQLESICKDIEEYINNSVNFVQNPGQENFVKVTELGSSSIDLTILCYMDVIDYTQFSQVKQELIFKIMEVVKAYDSDFAFPSTSLYIENDINTNLTNK
;
A
#
# COMPACT_ATOMS: atom_id res chain seq x y z
N LEU A 1 29.53 -27.70 -32.24
CA LEU A 1 29.78 -26.67 -33.26
C LEU A 1 31.13 -25.98 -33.08
N ILE A 2 31.66 -25.75 -31.87
CA ILE A 2 32.97 -25.12 -31.60
C ILE A 2 34.13 -25.84 -32.33
N PRO A 3 34.28 -27.20 -32.28
CA PRO A 3 35.33 -27.89 -33.02
C PRO A 3 35.24 -27.73 -34.53
N VAL A 4 33.98 -27.64 -35.05
CA VAL A 4 33.76 -27.44 -36.49
C VAL A 4 34.15 -26.04 -36.91
N ALA A 5 33.79 -25.02 -36.13
CA ALA A 5 34.19 -23.63 -36.38
C ALA A 5 35.73 -23.46 -36.34
N PHE A 6 36.37 -24.10 -35.36
CA PHE A 6 37.83 -24.08 -35.22
C PHE A 6 38.51 -24.81 -36.37
N GLY A 7 37.99 -25.98 -36.80
CA GLY A 7 38.52 -26.71 -37.96
C GLY A 7 38.42 -25.92 -39.27
N LEU A 8 37.28 -25.25 -39.51
CA LEU A 8 37.08 -24.38 -40.66
C LEU A 8 38.00 -23.13 -40.60
N TYR A 9 38.20 -22.57 -39.43
CA TYR A 9 39.17 -21.49 -39.23
C TYR A 9 40.58 -21.90 -39.59
N LEU A 10 41.03 -23.09 -39.15
CA LEU A 10 42.34 -23.61 -39.52
C LEU A 10 42.47 -23.85 -41.05
N ILE A 11 41.42 -24.35 -41.69
CA ILE A 11 41.39 -24.56 -43.13
C ILE A 11 41.56 -23.22 -43.86
N THR A 12 40.86 -22.17 -43.48
CA THR A 12 40.99 -20.84 -44.10
C THR A 12 42.33 -20.17 -43.81
N ALA A 13 42.95 -20.45 -42.65
CA ALA A 13 44.27 -19.91 -42.30
C ALA A 13 45.46 -20.58 -43.03
N TYR A 14 45.32 -21.86 -43.40
CA TYR A 14 46.40 -22.63 -44.00
C TYR A 14 46.26 -22.86 -45.52
N LEU A 15 45.05 -22.77 -46.08
CA LEU A 15 44.89 -22.85 -47.55
C LEU A 15 44.98 -21.45 -48.18
N PRO A 16 45.84 -21.24 -49.17
CA PRO A 16 45.95 -19.95 -49.86
C PRO A 16 44.75 -19.75 -50.80
N PHE A 17 43.64 -19.36 -50.30
CA PHE A 17 42.52 -18.88 -51.13
C PHE A 17 42.90 -17.50 -51.68
N SER A 18 42.59 -17.22 -52.93
CA SER A 18 42.88 -15.94 -53.57
C SER A 18 41.58 -15.25 -54.04
N GLY A 19 41.51 -13.92 -53.89
CA GLY A 19 40.44 -13.10 -54.42
C GLY A 19 39.11 -13.19 -53.61
N SER A 20 37.96 -13.19 -54.29
CA SER A 20 36.62 -13.19 -53.69
C SER A 20 36.31 -14.44 -52.86
N LEU A 21 36.95 -15.57 -53.18
CA LEU A 21 36.75 -16.83 -52.42
C LEU A 21 37.34 -16.75 -50.99
N ASP A 22 38.46 -16.07 -50.81
CA ASP A 22 39.06 -15.86 -49.49
C ASP A 22 38.15 -15.00 -48.59
N LEU A 23 37.60 -13.93 -49.15
CA LEU A 23 36.64 -13.06 -48.44
C LEU A 23 35.39 -13.82 -48.00
N ILE A 24 34.82 -14.62 -48.88
CA ILE A 24 33.62 -15.42 -48.58
C ILE A 24 33.94 -16.47 -47.51
N ALA A 25 35.02 -17.19 -47.64
CA ALA A 25 35.45 -18.22 -46.70
C ALA A 25 35.70 -17.64 -45.29
N THR A 26 36.40 -16.52 -45.22
CA THR A 26 36.67 -15.80 -43.96
C THR A 26 35.36 -15.29 -43.29
N ASN A 27 34.45 -14.70 -44.08
CA ASN A 27 33.16 -14.22 -43.54
C ASN A 27 32.28 -15.38 -43.07
N LEU A 28 32.25 -16.53 -43.76
CA LEU A 28 31.54 -17.72 -43.31
C LEU A 28 32.10 -18.27 -41.99
N VAL A 29 33.41 -18.28 -41.81
CA VAL A 29 34.04 -18.70 -40.55
C VAL A 29 33.69 -17.75 -39.43
N LYS A 30 33.79 -16.42 -39.64
CA LYS A 30 33.36 -15.41 -38.65
C LYS A 30 31.89 -15.57 -38.26
N MET A 31 31.01 -15.75 -39.25
CA MET A 31 29.57 -15.98 -39.02
C MET A 31 29.33 -17.24 -38.20
N LEU A 32 30.04 -18.34 -38.48
CA LEU A 32 29.89 -19.60 -37.76
C LEU A 32 30.39 -19.49 -36.32
N VAL A 33 31.45 -18.72 -36.07
CA VAL A 33 31.94 -18.41 -34.73
C VAL A 33 30.90 -17.62 -33.95
N ILE A 34 30.37 -16.54 -34.54
CA ILE A 34 29.32 -15.72 -33.89
C ILE A 34 28.08 -16.57 -33.62
N TYR A 35 27.57 -17.33 -34.58
CA TYR A 35 26.48 -18.25 -34.41
C TYR A 35 26.68 -19.20 -33.23
N THR A 36 27.90 -19.79 -33.13
CA THR A 36 28.22 -20.74 -32.07
C THR A 36 28.20 -20.09 -30.68
N ILE A 37 28.76 -18.87 -30.57
CA ILE A 37 28.76 -18.10 -29.31
C ILE A 37 27.34 -17.74 -28.89
N PHE A 38 26.56 -17.14 -29.80
CA PHE A 38 25.19 -16.71 -29.49
C PHE A 38 24.23 -17.87 -29.26
N SER A 39 24.42 -18.99 -29.99
CA SER A 39 23.68 -20.22 -29.73
C SER A 39 23.97 -20.80 -28.33
N ALA A 40 25.22 -20.78 -27.90
CA ALA A 40 25.63 -21.20 -26.57
C ALA A 40 25.01 -20.28 -25.50
N LEU A 41 25.10 -18.96 -25.70
CA LEU A 41 24.49 -17.95 -24.80
C LEU A 41 22.96 -18.12 -24.69
N ALA A 42 22.27 -18.29 -25.83
CA ALA A 42 20.83 -18.52 -25.86
C ALA A 42 20.43 -19.81 -25.10
N ASN A 43 21.23 -20.89 -25.25
CA ASN A 43 20.98 -22.16 -24.55
C ASN A 43 21.29 -22.07 -23.04
N LEU A 44 22.15 -21.15 -22.60
CA LEU A 44 22.46 -20.92 -21.19
C LEU A 44 21.36 -20.14 -20.44
N THR A 45 20.49 -19.42 -21.15
CA THR A 45 19.44 -18.60 -20.51
C THR A 45 18.51 -19.43 -19.61
N LYS A 46 18.07 -20.60 -20.06
CA LYS A 46 17.18 -21.49 -19.30
C LYS A 46 17.84 -22.08 -18.04
N PRO A 47 19.04 -22.68 -18.10
CA PRO A 47 19.76 -23.15 -16.91
C PRO A 47 20.02 -22.06 -15.89
N LEU A 48 20.43 -20.86 -16.33
CA LEU A 48 20.69 -19.72 -15.45
C LEU A 48 19.42 -19.29 -14.70
N LEU A 49 18.30 -19.18 -15.40
CA LEU A 49 17.01 -18.83 -14.79
C LEU A 49 16.50 -19.92 -13.86
N ASN A 50 16.77 -21.20 -14.16
CA ASN A 50 16.42 -22.30 -13.27
C ASN A 50 17.19 -22.26 -11.95
N LEU A 51 18.46 -21.84 -11.94
CA LEU A 51 19.23 -21.64 -10.71
C LEU A 51 18.64 -20.52 -9.82
N LEU A 52 17.99 -19.53 -10.43
CA LEU A 52 17.28 -18.45 -9.72
C LEU A 52 15.86 -18.85 -9.29
N SER A 53 15.29 -19.92 -9.85
CA SER A 53 13.92 -20.37 -9.58
C SER A 53 13.75 -21.17 -8.29
N ASP A 54 14.84 -21.52 -7.60
CA ASP A 54 14.77 -22.17 -6.27
C ASP A 54 14.17 -21.22 -5.19
N ASN A 55 14.05 -19.94 -5.50
CA ASN A 55 13.30 -18.99 -4.69
C ASN A 55 11.82 -18.98 -5.09
N SER A 56 10.94 -19.12 -4.14
CA SER A 56 9.49 -19.36 -4.22
C SER A 56 8.64 -18.40 -5.07
N TRP A 57 9.21 -17.34 -5.65
CA TRP A 57 8.48 -16.32 -6.43
C TRP A 57 8.47 -16.56 -7.95
N LEU A 58 9.35 -17.44 -8.50
CA LEU A 58 9.41 -17.76 -9.91
C LEU A 58 8.68 -19.08 -10.18
N THR A 59 7.55 -19.00 -10.85
CA THR A 59 6.85 -20.22 -11.31
C THR A 59 7.57 -20.84 -12.51
N PRO A 60 7.47 -22.15 -12.74
CA PRO A 60 8.07 -22.82 -13.92
C PRO A 60 7.60 -22.23 -15.25
N ALA A 61 6.35 -21.72 -15.29
CA ALA A 61 5.83 -21.03 -16.46
C ALA A 61 6.54 -19.70 -16.71
N MET A 62 6.77 -18.89 -15.66
CA MET A 62 7.51 -17.62 -15.75
C MET A 62 8.96 -17.85 -16.19
N THR A 63 9.65 -18.85 -15.63
CA THR A 63 11.02 -19.20 -16.00
C THR A 63 11.12 -19.58 -17.48
N THR A 64 10.15 -20.36 -17.97
CA THR A 64 10.11 -20.78 -19.38
C THR A 64 9.86 -19.56 -20.29
N TRP A 65 8.95 -18.69 -19.93
CA TRP A 65 8.62 -17.49 -20.71
C TRP A 65 9.80 -16.50 -20.73
N LEU A 66 10.38 -16.22 -19.56
CA LEU A 66 11.52 -15.31 -19.43
C LEU A 66 12.76 -15.82 -20.19
N SER A 67 13.01 -17.15 -20.17
CA SER A 67 14.11 -17.75 -20.94
C SER A 67 13.90 -17.59 -22.45
N ARG A 68 12.67 -17.68 -22.95
CA ARG A 68 12.36 -17.43 -24.37
C ARG A 68 12.62 -15.98 -24.76
N VAL A 69 12.15 -15.03 -23.95
CA VAL A 69 12.37 -13.59 -24.20
C VAL A 69 13.86 -13.28 -24.20
N ALA A 70 14.59 -13.75 -23.19
CA ALA A 70 16.06 -13.59 -23.12
C ALA A 70 16.78 -14.21 -24.33
N SER A 71 16.39 -15.41 -24.75
CA SER A 71 16.95 -16.07 -25.94
C SER A 71 16.69 -15.26 -27.22
N VAL A 72 15.49 -14.69 -27.38
CA VAL A 72 15.17 -13.84 -28.54
C VAL A 72 16.03 -12.59 -28.56
N LEU A 73 16.24 -11.93 -27.41
CA LEU A 73 17.14 -10.77 -27.33
C LEU A 73 18.59 -11.12 -27.69
N VAL A 74 19.11 -12.26 -27.19
CA VAL A 74 20.41 -12.77 -27.54
C VAL A 74 20.53 -13.01 -29.06
N TRP A 75 19.52 -13.63 -29.67
CA TRP A 75 19.49 -13.89 -31.11
C TRP A 75 19.40 -12.62 -31.95
N ILE A 76 18.65 -11.59 -31.53
CA ILE A 76 18.61 -10.29 -32.21
C ILE A 76 20.02 -9.72 -32.34
N VAL A 77 20.78 -9.69 -31.23
CA VAL A 77 22.15 -9.19 -31.22
C VAL A 77 23.06 -10.08 -32.10
N GLY A 78 22.95 -11.40 -31.99
CA GLY A 78 23.74 -12.33 -32.79
C GLY A 78 23.49 -12.20 -34.30
N ILE A 79 22.24 -12.07 -34.72
CA ILE A 79 21.86 -11.87 -36.10
C ILE A 79 22.40 -10.52 -36.63
N THR A 80 22.26 -9.45 -35.83
CA THR A 80 22.77 -8.13 -36.22
C THR A 80 24.29 -8.17 -36.47
N MET A 81 25.06 -8.84 -35.58
CA MET A 81 26.50 -9.01 -35.78
C MET A 81 26.84 -9.88 -36.99
N MET A 82 26.04 -10.90 -37.32
CA MET A 82 26.23 -11.71 -38.51
C MET A 82 25.98 -10.91 -39.80
N LEU A 83 24.99 -10.01 -39.80
CA LEU A 83 24.72 -9.14 -40.95
C LEU A 83 25.82 -8.12 -41.19
N ASP A 84 26.44 -7.60 -40.13
CA ASP A 84 27.58 -6.67 -40.20
C ASP A 84 28.78 -7.27 -40.93
N ILE A 85 29.07 -8.56 -40.73
CA ILE A 85 30.14 -9.28 -41.43
C ILE A 85 29.98 -9.24 -42.96
N TRP A 86 28.75 -9.25 -43.45
CA TRP A 86 28.40 -9.20 -44.84
C TRP A 86 28.33 -7.78 -45.39
N GLY A 87 28.66 -6.76 -44.57
CA GLY A 87 28.64 -5.36 -44.96
C GLY A 87 27.23 -4.77 -45.05
N ILE A 88 26.22 -5.43 -44.45
CA ILE A 88 24.88 -4.88 -44.37
C ILE A 88 24.90 -3.80 -43.29
N GLU A 89 24.48 -2.62 -43.64
CA GLU A 89 24.36 -1.49 -42.70
C GLU A 89 23.42 -1.82 -41.57
N ILE A 90 23.97 -1.99 -40.34
CA ILE A 90 23.17 -2.29 -39.12
C ILE A 90 22.53 -1.05 -38.51
N GLY A 91 22.96 0.16 -38.91
CA GLY A 91 22.45 1.42 -38.38
C GLY A 91 20.91 1.53 -38.42
N PRO A 92 20.26 1.30 -39.59
CA PRO A 92 18.78 1.31 -39.66
C PRO A 92 18.10 0.26 -38.78
N ILE A 93 18.73 -0.92 -38.63
CA ILE A 93 18.19 -2.01 -37.76
C ILE A 93 18.24 -1.58 -36.29
N ILE A 94 19.38 -1.03 -35.86
CA ILE A 94 19.55 -0.52 -34.49
C ILE A 94 18.56 0.64 -34.23
N ALA A 95 18.43 1.56 -35.19
CA ALA A 95 17.46 2.65 -35.06
C ALA A 95 16.02 2.15 -34.94
N GLY A 96 15.60 1.16 -35.73
CA GLY A 96 14.30 0.52 -35.64
C GLY A 96 14.07 -0.19 -34.31
N LEU A 97 15.07 -0.94 -33.81
CA LEU A 97 15.03 -1.56 -32.49
C LEU A 97 14.97 -0.52 -31.36
N GLY A 98 15.67 0.61 -31.53
CA GLY A 98 15.60 1.74 -30.58
C GLY A 98 14.18 2.32 -30.50
N LEU A 99 13.54 2.56 -31.65
CA LEU A 99 12.15 3.04 -31.67
C LEU A 99 11.17 2.01 -31.08
N PHE A 100 11.35 0.74 -31.39
CA PHE A 100 10.56 -0.35 -30.80
C PHE A 100 10.72 -0.43 -29.30
N SER A 101 11.96 -0.28 -28.78
CA SER A 101 12.20 -0.31 -27.32
C SER A 101 11.54 0.86 -26.59
N VAL A 102 11.43 2.05 -27.21
CA VAL A 102 10.66 3.16 -26.65
C VAL A 102 9.17 2.79 -26.54
N ALA A 103 8.60 2.19 -27.58
CA ALA A 103 7.20 1.75 -27.54
C ALA A 103 6.94 0.72 -26.43
N VAL A 104 7.85 -0.25 -26.26
CA VAL A 104 7.79 -1.25 -25.20
C VAL A 104 7.94 -0.59 -23.83
N ALA A 105 8.86 0.36 -23.67
CA ALA A 105 9.07 1.10 -22.43
C ALA A 105 7.83 1.90 -22.01
N LEU A 106 7.16 2.57 -22.96
CA LEU A 106 5.91 3.28 -22.70
C LEU A 106 4.80 2.31 -22.30
N GLY A 107 4.70 1.14 -22.94
CA GLY A 107 3.72 0.11 -22.57
C GLY A 107 3.97 -0.53 -21.19
N ALA A 108 5.23 -0.56 -20.74
CA ALA A 108 5.63 -1.11 -19.45
C ALA A 108 5.73 -0.06 -18.34
N GLN A 109 5.47 1.21 -18.62
CA GLN A 109 5.69 2.34 -17.71
C GLN A 109 5.01 2.14 -16.35
N ASP A 110 3.74 1.74 -16.34
CA ASP A 110 2.99 1.58 -15.09
C ASP A 110 3.49 0.41 -14.25
N MET A 111 4.02 -0.64 -14.88
CA MET A 111 4.67 -1.73 -14.16
C MET A 111 5.92 -1.24 -13.43
N PHE A 112 6.77 -0.44 -14.09
CA PHE A 112 7.97 0.13 -13.48
C PHE A 112 7.63 1.11 -12.35
N LYS A 113 6.62 1.97 -12.52
CA LYS A 113 6.15 2.86 -11.45
C LYS A 113 5.77 2.07 -10.20
N ASN A 114 5.00 0.99 -10.35
CA ASN A 114 4.58 0.16 -9.24
C ASN A 114 5.75 -0.56 -8.53
N ILE A 115 6.75 -1.02 -9.29
CA ILE A 115 7.96 -1.64 -8.72
C ILE A 115 8.74 -0.62 -7.89
N ILE A 116 8.97 0.58 -8.43
CA ILE A 116 9.67 1.66 -7.74
C ILE A 116 8.90 2.09 -6.49
N ALA A 117 7.58 2.25 -6.58
CA ALA A 117 6.72 2.55 -5.43
C ALA A 117 6.83 1.48 -4.34
N GLY A 118 6.84 0.18 -4.71
CA GLY A 118 7.04 -0.91 -3.77
C GLY A 118 8.39 -0.85 -3.05
N ILE A 119 9.46 -0.51 -3.76
CA ILE A 119 10.79 -0.32 -3.18
C ILE A 119 10.79 0.86 -2.18
N PHE A 120 10.12 1.98 -2.50
CA PHE A 120 10.01 3.12 -1.60
C PHE A 120 9.20 2.77 -0.34
N ILE A 121 8.07 2.09 -0.48
CA ILE A 121 7.27 1.63 0.67
C ILE A 121 8.14 0.81 1.64
N LEU A 122 8.92 -0.13 1.11
CA LEU A 122 9.80 -0.99 1.91
C LEU A 122 10.98 -0.21 2.52
N SER A 123 11.59 0.71 1.78
CA SER A 123 12.77 1.47 2.24
C SER A 123 12.42 2.50 3.30
N GLU A 124 11.28 3.20 3.14
CA GLU A 124 10.79 4.18 4.10
C GLU A 124 10.08 3.56 5.31
N LYS A 125 9.75 2.26 5.23
CA LYS A 125 9.03 1.52 6.27
C LYS A 125 7.73 2.20 6.70
N ARG A 126 7.00 2.79 5.75
CA ARG A 126 5.73 3.47 6.03
C ARG A 126 4.73 2.55 6.73
N PHE A 127 4.72 1.30 6.32
CA PHE A 127 4.01 0.19 6.96
C PHE A 127 4.70 -1.13 6.63
N GLN A 128 4.43 -2.16 7.42
CA GLN A 128 5.00 -3.49 7.29
C GLN A 128 3.90 -4.56 7.27
N PRO A 129 4.19 -5.78 6.79
CA PRO A 129 3.26 -6.90 6.97
C PRO A 129 2.89 -7.07 8.45
N GLY A 130 1.59 -7.16 8.72
CA GLY A 130 1.02 -7.18 10.07
C GLY A 130 0.46 -5.84 10.53
N ASP A 131 0.85 -4.72 9.92
CA ASP A 131 0.35 -3.41 10.31
C ASP A 131 -1.10 -3.21 9.89
N ARG A 132 -1.88 -2.60 10.79
CA ARG A 132 -3.22 -2.13 10.51
C ARG A 132 -3.17 -0.73 9.92
N ILE A 133 -3.60 -0.60 8.66
CA ILE A 133 -3.56 0.67 7.93
C ILE A 133 -4.95 1.11 7.48
N ARG A 134 -5.09 2.43 7.30
CA ARG A 134 -6.23 3.04 6.61
C ARG A 134 -5.72 3.90 5.47
N ILE A 135 -6.29 3.72 4.28
CA ILE A 135 -5.92 4.41 3.06
C ILE A 135 -7.06 5.34 2.66
N GLY A 136 -6.82 6.64 2.69
CA GLY A 136 -7.86 7.64 2.44
C GLY A 136 -9.08 7.43 3.33
N ASP A 137 -10.27 7.66 2.78
CA ASP A 137 -11.54 7.51 3.52
C ASP A 137 -12.20 6.12 3.39
N GLY A 138 -11.60 5.19 2.62
CA GLY A 138 -12.31 3.97 2.23
C GLY A 138 -11.70 2.66 2.69
N LEU A 139 -10.44 2.42 2.45
CA LEU A 139 -9.84 1.10 2.67
C LEU A 139 -9.21 1.01 4.05
N HIS A 140 -9.69 0.06 4.87
CA HIS A 140 -9.18 -0.20 6.20
C HIS A 140 -8.93 -1.70 6.38
N GLY A 141 -7.68 -2.08 6.69
CA GLY A 141 -7.30 -3.48 6.80
C GLY A 141 -5.92 -3.69 7.38
N ILE A 142 -5.48 -4.95 7.33
CA ILE A 142 -4.16 -5.40 7.79
C ILE A 142 -3.33 -5.75 6.57
N VAL A 143 -2.11 -5.25 6.49
CA VAL A 143 -1.15 -5.58 5.43
C VAL A 143 -0.72 -7.03 5.59
N GLU A 144 -0.94 -7.86 4.57
CA GLU A 144 -0.49 -9.26 4.58
C GLU A 144 0.88 -9.44 3.93
N SER A 145 1.05 -8.82 2.77
CA SER A 145 2.32 -8.88 2.03
C SER A 145 2.47 -7.71 1.11
N ILE A 146 3.73 -7.28 0.92
CA ILE A 146 4.12 -6.25 -0.03
C ILE A 146 4.80 -6.94 -1.20
N GLY A 147 4.13 -6.96 -2.37
CA GLY A 147 4.65 -7.56 -3.59
C GLY A 147 5.33 -6.53 -4.50
N PHE A 148 5.85 -6.99 -5.65
CA PHE A 148 6.54 -6.12 -6.62
C PHE A 148 5.63 -5.05 -7.23
N ARG A 149 4.38 -5.39 -7.54
CA ARG A 149 3.43 -4.49 -8.20
C ARG A 149 2.33 -4.02 -7.27
N SER A 150 1.92 -4.84 -6.33
CA SER A 150 0.77 -4.61 -5.48
C SER A 150 1.01 -5.13 -4.07
N THR A 151 0.42 -4.47 -3.11
CA THR A 151 0.37 -4.88 -1.71
C THR A 151 -0.97 -5.56 -1.43
N GLN A 152 -0.93 -6.71 -0.79
CA GLN A 152 -2.12 -7.42 -0.35
C GLN A 152 -2.52 -6.92 1.04
N VAL A 153 -3.75 -6.44 1.14
CA VAL A 153 -4.36 -5.97 2.40
C VAL A 153 -5.60 -6.80 2.68
N ARG A 154 -5.71 -7.33 3.88
CA ARG A 154 -6.90 -8.02 4.36
C ARG A 154 -7.82 -7.03 5.05
N LEU A 155 -9.01 -6.86 4.51
CA LEU A 155 -10.03 -5.99 5.10
C LEU A 155 -10.52 -6.54 6.44
N LEU A 156 -11.28 -5.72 7.18
CA LEU A 156 -11.84 -6.13 8.47
C LEU A 156 -12.90 -7.23 8.36
N ASP A 157 -13.52 -7.37 7.19
CA ASP A 157 -14.45 -8.48 6.85
C ASP A 157 -13.72 -9.76 6.39
N THR A 158 -12.38 -9.77 6.49
CA THR A 158 -11.48 -10.86 6.08
C THR A 158 -11.25 -11.00 4.57
N SER A 159 -11.83 -10.16 3.72
CA SER A 159 -11.61 -10.19 2.28
C SER A 159 -10.21 -9.68 1.92
N PRO A 160 -9.45 -10.38 1.05
CA PRO A 160 -8.17 -9.89 0.55
C PRO A 160 -8.40 -8.88 -0.58
N VAL A 161 -7.71 -7.76 -0.52
CA VAL A 161 -7.67 -6.73 -1.57
C VAL A 161 -6.23 -6.54 -2.02
N PHE A 162 -6.01 -6.45 -3.33
CA PHE A 162 -4.71 -6.15 -3.93
C PHE A 162 -4.71 -4.69 -4.39
N VAL A 163 -3.92 -3.88 -3.72
CA VAL A 163 -3.80 -2.44 -4.00
C VAL A 163 -2.50 -2.20 -4.77
N PRO A 164 -2.52 -1.53 -5.94
CA PRO A 164 -1.30 -1.15 -6.64
C PRO A 164 -0.36 -0.35 -5.73
N ASN A 165 0.95 -0.61 -5.81
CA ASN A 165 1.90 0.07 -4.93
C ASN A 165 1.96 1.58 -5.20
N THR A 166 1.70 2.03 -6.43
CA THR A 166 1.60 3.46 -6.77
C THR A 166 0.50 4.14 -5.98
N ASP A 167 -0.67 3.51 -5.87
CA ASP A 167 -1.81 4.07 -5.16
C ASP A 167 -1.48 4.23 -3.66
N LEU A 168 -0.76 3.26 -3.08
CA LEU A 168 -0.30 3.32 -1.69
C LEU A 168 0.84 4.32 -1.46
N SER A 169 1.69 4.51 -2.47
CA SER A 169 2.79 5.48 -2.39
C SER A 169 2.26 6.91 -2.46
N ASP A 170 1.24 7.16 -3.26
CA ASP A 170 0.70 8.49 -3.52
C ASP A 170 -0.42 8.87 -2.53
N ALA A 171 -1.08 7.88 -1.92
CA ALA A 171 -2.16 8.10 -0.96
C ALA A 171 -1.66 8.51 0.43
N GLN A 172 -2.55 9.16 1.19
CA GLN A 172 -2.38 9.32 2.63
C GLN A 172 -2.67 7.98 3.31
N VAL A 173 -1.64 7.37 3.87
CA VAL A 173 -1.75 6.12 4.62
C VAL A 173 -1.62 6.42 6.10
N ILE A 174 -2.65 6.06 6.87
CA ILE A 174 -2.63 6.14 8.34
C ILE A 174 -2.25 4.76 8.86
N ASN A 175 -1.11 4.67 9.54
CA ASN A 175 -0.65 3.45 10.18
C ASN A 175 -1.10 3.45 11.66
N HIS A 176 -2.08 2.59 11.97
CA HIS A 176 -2.63 2.47 13.31
C HIS A 176 -1.72 1.66 14.26
N GLN A 177 -0.72 0.94 13.74
CA GLN A 177 0.24 0.22 14.58
C GLN A 177 1.29 1.16 15.18
N ASN A 178 1.60 2.26 14.50
CA ASN A 178 2.60 3.23 14.93
C ASN A 178 2.02 4.37 15.76
N MET A 179 0.76 4.26 16.22
CA MET A 179 0.25 5.28 17.13
C MET A 179 0.80 5.08 18.54
N ASN A 180 1.20 6.18 19.17
CA ASN A 180 1.70 6.15 20.56
C ASN A 180 0.57 5.95 21.55
N TYR A 181 -0.57 6.61 21.33
CA TYR A 181 -1.71 6.61 22.23
C TYR A 181 -3.02 6.56 21.45
N ARG A 182 -4.07 5.94 22.04
CA ARG A 182 -5.42 6.05 21.52
C ARG A 182 -6.14 7.21 22.17
N ARG A 183 -6.64 8.11 21.33
CA ARG A 183 -7.41 9.26 21.77
C ARG A 183 -8.89 8.91 21.92
N ILE A 184 -9.47 9.27 23.06
CA ILE A 184 -10.92 9.39 23.27
C ILE A 184 -11.26 10.87 23.17
N PHE A 185 -12.23 11.19 22.33
CA PHE A 185 -12.79 12.54 22.21
C PHE A 185 -14.30 12.38 22.09
N TRP A 186 -15.00 12.67 23.20
CA TRP A 186 -16.44 12.51 23.27
C TRP A 186 -17.10 13.75 23.75
N THR A 187 -18.34 13.95 23.25
CA THR A 187 -19.30 14.92 23.78
C THR A 187 -20.37 14.14 24.53
N VAL A 188 -20.54 14.47 25.79
CA VAL A 188 -21.59 13.95 26.66
C VAL A 188 -22.60 15.05 26.84
N ASN A 189 -23.87 14.77 26.50
CA ASN A 189 -24.97 15.74 26.50
C ASN A 189 -25.74 15.62 27.81
N LEU A 190 -25.73 16.67 28.62
CA LEU A 190 -26.42 16.75 29.90
C LEU A 190 -27.65 17.67 29.82
N LEU A 191 -28.62 17.43 30.71
CA LEU A 191 -29.85 18.22 30.77
C LEU A 191 -29.58 19.69 31.10
N TYR A 192 -30.37 20.61 30.54
CA TYR A 192 -30.36 22.04 30.90
C TYR A 192 -30.78 22.34 32.34
N SER A 193 -31.47 21.39 33.01
CA SER A 193 -31.80 21.48 34.43
C SER A 193 -30.61 21.29 35.35
N THR A 194 -29.44 20.82 34.81
CA THR A 194 -28.20 20.63 35.57
C THR A 194 -27.61 22.00 35.92
N SER A 195 -27.45 22.29 37.18
CA SER A 195 -26.88 23.56 37.65
C SER A 195 -25.39 23.64 37.37
N ALA A 196 -24.84 24.87 37.30
CA ALA A 196 -23.42 25.09 37.09
C ALA A 196 -22.54 24.39 38.14
N GLN A 197 -22.98 24.33 39.41
CA GLN A 197 -22.23 23.67 40.48
C GLN A 197 -22.19 22.13 40.29
N GLN A 198 -23.31 21.55 39.83
CA GLN A 198 -23.34 20.11 39.48
C GLN A 198 -22.41 19.80 38.32
N LEU A 199 -22.44 20.63 37.24
CA LEU A 199 -21.56 20.48 36.10
C LEU A 199 -20.08 20.55 36.49
N GLU A 200 -19.71 21.49 37.35
CA GLU A 200 -18.32 21.61 37.83
C GLU A 200 -17.88 20.37 38.61
N SER A 201 -18.78 19.85 39.49
CA SER A 201 -18.50 18.64 40.26
C SER A 201 -18.43 17.40 39.37
N ILE A 202 -19.32 17.24 38.40
CA ILE A 202 -19.27 16.14 37.41
C ILE A 202 -17.99 16.18 36.63
N CYS A 203 -17.59 17.35 36.11
CA CYS A 203 -16.31 17.51 35.36
C CYS A 203 -15.12 17.07 36.22
N LYS A 204 -15.09 17.56 37.45
CA LYS A 204 -13.99 17.30 38.38
C LYS A 204 -13.85 15.80 38.71
N ASP A 205 -14.94 15.13 39.03
CA ASP A 205 -14.93 13.72 39.43
C ASP A 205 -14.54 12.81 38.24
N ILE A 206 -15.00 13.11 37.04
CA ILE A 206 -14.62 12.37 35.84
C ILE A 206 -13.13 12.65 35.52
N GLU A 207 -12.66 13.89 35.62
CA GLU A 207 -11.27 14.26 35.40
C GLU A 207 -10.35 13.61 36.45
N GLU A 208 -10.76 13.56 37.71
CA GLU A 208 -10.03 12.88 38.79
C GLU A 208 -9.95 11.37 38.54
N TYR A 209 -11.04 10.74 38.09
CA TYR A 209 -11.03 9.33 37.69
C TYR A 209 -10.03 9.07 36.56
N ILE A 210 -10.02 9.89 35.51
CA ILE A 210 -9.09 9.76 34.39
C ILE A 210 -7.64 9.94 34.89
N ASN A 211 -7.38 10.93 35.72
CA ASN A 211 -6.04 11.24 36.21
C ASN A 211 -5.49 10.21 37.22
N ASN A 212 -6.34 9.53 37.96
CA ASN A 212 -5.93 8.51 38.92
C ASN A 212 -5.90 7.09 38.35
N SER A 213 -6.45 6.86 37.18
CA SER A 213 -6.49 5.54 36.55
C SER A 213 -5.22 5.24 35.75
N VAL A 214 -4.70 4.03 35.94
CA VAL A 214 -3.49 3.53 35.24
C VAL A 214 -3.69 3.38 33.74
N ASN A 215 -4.95 3.30 33.31
CA ASN A 215 -5.31 3.07 31.90
C ASN A 215 -5.18 4.33 31.04
N PHE A 216 -5.10 5.51 31.65
CA PHE A 216 -4.97 6.78 30.94
C PHE A 216 -3.58 7.37 31.11
N VAL A 217 -3.08 7.90 30.01
CA VAL A 217 -1.73 8.49 29.98
C VAL A 217 -1.69 9.79 30.75
N GLN A 218 -0.81 9.85 31.74
CA GLN A 218 -0.54 11.04 32.52
C GLN A 218 0.68 11.76 31.92
N ASN A 219 0.46 12.99 31.43
CA ASN A 219 1.53 13.89 31.01
C ASN A 219 2.42 13.46 29.82
N PRO A 220 1.90 13.15 28.64
CA PRO A 220 2.69 12.81 27.46
C PRO A 220 2.81 13.98 26.45
N GLY A 221 2.66 15.22 26.87
CA GLY A 221 2.52 16.37 25.97
C GLY A 221 1.11 16.53 25.38
N GLN A 222 0.15 15.74 25.88
CA GLN A 222 -1.27 15.82 25.56
C GLN A 222 -2.03 16.00 26.86
N GLU A 223 -2.90 17.02 26.93
CA GLU A 223 -3.71 17.26 28.13
C GLU A 223 -4.97 16.41 28.10
N ASN A 224 -5.22 15.68 29.20
CA ASN A 224 -6.53 15.13 29.49
C ASN A 224 -7.39 16.25 30.06
N PHE A 225 -8.63 16.40 29.61
CA PHE A 225 -9.56 17.34 30.21
C PHE A 225 -11.01 16.87 30.12
N VAL A 226 -11.80 17.37 31.06
CA VAL A 226 -13.25 17.20 31.07
C VAL A 226 -13.85 18.58 31.34
N LYS A 227 -14.49 19.18 30.32
CA LYS A 227 -14.99 20.57 30.44
C LYS A 227 -16.32 20.72 29.70
N VAL A 228 -17.16 21.60 30.23
CA VAL A 228 -18.30 22.10 29.47
C VAL A 228 -17.82 23.00 28.36
N THR A 229 -18.16 22.66 27.12
CA THR A 229 -17.62 23.33 25.93
C THR A 229 -18.66 24.08 25.12
N GLU A 230 -19.93 23.67 25.18
CA GLU A 230 -20.96 24.25 24.34
C GLU A 230 -22.35 24.15 25.02
N LEU A 231 -23.21 25.09 24.68
CA LEU A 231 -24.65 25.03 24.98
C LEU A 231 -25.36 24.62 23.68
N GLY A 232 -25.69 23.34 23.58
CA GLY A 232 -26.39 22.77 22.43
C GLY A 232 -27.85 23.15 22.34
N SER A 233 -28.55 22.75 21.29
CA SER A 233 -29.97 23.06 21.07
C SER A 233 -30.90 22.42 22.12
N SER A 234 -30.50 21.31 22.74
CA SER A 234 -31.30 20.56 23.74
C SER A 234 -30.45 20.06 24.92
N SER A 235 -29.18 20.43 24.99
CA SER A 235 -28.21 19.89 25.95
C SER A 235 -27.14 20.90 26.34
N ILE A 236 -26.53 20.68 27.50
CA ILE A 236 -25.24 21.25 27.87
C ILE A 236 -24.18 20.22 27.51
N ASP A 237 -23.25 20.60 26.68
CA ASP A 237 -22.27 19.68 26.08
C ASP A 237 -20.97 19.67 26.88
N LEU A 238 -20.68 18.49 27.43
CA LEU A 238 -19.46 18.18 28.17
C LEU A 238 -18.49 17.45 27.26
N THR A 239 -17.33 18.03 26.98
CA THR A 239 -16.28 17.37 26.20
C THR A 239 -15.29 16.65 27.09
N ILE A 240 -15.06 15.38 26.79
CA ILE A 240 -14.06 14.52 27.41
C ILE A 240 -12.96 14.24 26.40
N LEU A 241 -11.75 14.67 26.71
CA LEU A 241 -10.55 14.35 25.96
C LEU A 241 -9.58 13.59 26.87
N CYS A 242 -9.23 12.39 26.48
CA CYS A 242 -8.20 11.62 27.17
C CYS A 242 -7.46 10.69 26.23
N TYR A 243 -6.27 10.27 26.64
CA TYR A 243 -5.38 9.42 25.89
C TYR A 243 -5.09 8.14 26.66
N MET A 244 -5.03 7.01 25.94
CA MET A 244 -4.80 5.70 26.53
C MET A 244 -3.55 5.07 25.90
N ASP A 245 -2.71 4.45 26.73
CA ASP A 245 -1.52 3.70 26.31
C ASP A 245 -1.89 2.25 26.02
N VAL A 246 -2.85 2.05 25.11
CA VAL A 246 -3.33 0.73 24.71
C VAL A 246 -3.49 0.71 23.18
N ILE A 247 -2.64 -0.08 22.54
CA ILE A 247 -2.68 -0.25 21.06
C ILE A 247 -3.73 -1.29 20.68
N ASP A 248 -3.89 -2.37 21.46
CA ASP A 248 -4.87 -3.41 21.19
C ASP A 248 -6.32 -2.88 21.26
N TYR A 249 -7.10 -3.22 20.23
CA TYR A 249 -8.46 -2.71 20.10
C TYR A 249 -9.43 -3.31 21.14
N THR A 250 -9.20 -4.56 21.56
CA THR A 250 -10.07 -5.25 22.52
C THR A 250 -9.90 -4.63 23.90
N GLN A 251 -8.65 -4.44 24.34
CA GLN A 251 -8.35 -3.76 25.60
C GLN A 251 -8.84 -2.30 25.59
N PHE A 252 -8.60 -1.58 24.49
CA PHE A 252 -9.15 -0.24 24.31
C PHE A 252 -10.68 -0.20 24.50
N SER A 253 -11.40 -1.15 23.90
CA SER A 253 -12.86 -1.21 23.98
C SER A 253 -13.34 -1.51 25.39
N GLN A 254 -12.60 -2.32 26.16
CA GLN A 254 -12.90 -2.60 27.56
C GLN A 254 -12.73 -1.37 28.44
N VAL A 255 -11.59 -0.68 28.35
CA VAL A 255 -11.35 0.53 29.17
C VAL A 255 -12.32 1.66 28.75
N LYS A 256 -12.64 1.74 27.47
CA LYS A 256 -13.66 2.64 26.95
C LYS A 256 -15.03 2.38 27.59
N GLN A 257 -15.42 1.14 27.75
CA GLN A 257 -16.67 0.75 28.41
C GLN A 257 -16.64 1.10 29.89
N GLU A 258 -15.53 0.85 30.59
CA GLU A 258 -15.36 1.22 31.99
C GLU A 258 -15.53 2.73 32.20
N LEU A 259 -14.94 3.55 31.32
CA LEU A 259 -15.11 5.00 31.36
C LEU A 259 -16.59 5.41 31.16
N ILE A 260 -17.31 4.77 30.22
CA ILE A 260 -18.74 5.04 30.00
C ILE A 260 -19.54 4.77 31.30
N PHE A 261 -19.30 3.63 31.93
CA PHE A 261 -19.99 3.27 33.16
C PHE A 261 -19.67 4.25 34.29
N LYS A 262 -18.40 4.69 34.38
CA LYS A 262 -18.02 5.70 35.37
C LYS A 262 -18.71 7.05 35.13
N ILE A 263 -18.78 7.49 33.88
CA ILE A 263 -19.51 8.71 33.51
C ILE A 263 -21.00 8.60 33.93
N MET A 264 -21.63 7.46 33.66
CA MET A 264 -23.06 7.23 34.05
C MET A 264 -23.23 7.26 35.54
N GLU A 265 -22.31 6.65 36.31
CA GLU A 265 -22.33 6.65 37.76
C GLU A 265 -22.21 8.09 38.33
N VAL A 266 -21.22 8.85 37.84
CA VAL A 266 -20.97 10.22 38.31
C VAL A 266 -22.14 11.15 38.00
N VAL A 267 -22.67 11.12 36.76
CA VAL A 267 -23.80 11.94 36.36
C VAL A 267 -25.01 11.68 37.25
N LYS A 268 -25.29 10.39 37.55
CA LYS A 268 -26.39 10.00 38.42
C LYS A 268 -26.17 10.38 39.91
N ALA A 269 -24.94 10.33 40.39
CA ALA A 269 -24.57 10.69 41.77
C ALA A 269 -24.85 12.19 42.08
N TYR A 270 -24.82 13.03 41.07
CA TYR A 270 -25.14 14.45 41.17
C TYR A 270 -26.58 14.81 40.77
N ASP A 271 -27.52 13.86 40.80
CA ASP A 271 -28.94 14.06 40.44
C ASP A 271 -29.12 14.74 39.05
N SER A 272 -28.19 14.46 38.12
CA SER A 272 -28.28 14.89 36.74
C SER A 272 -28.60 13.69 35.81
N ASP A 273 -28.97 13.98 34.58
CA ASP A 273 -29.29 12.96 33.60
C ASP A 273 -28.80 13.38 32.21
N PHE A 274 -28.78 12.44 31.30
CA PHE A 274 -28.39 12.65 29.91
C PHE A 274 -29.53 13.33 29.14
N ALA A 275 -29.15 14.26 28.26
CA ALA A 275 -30.15 14.99 27.47
C ALA A 275 -30.63 14.12 26.29
N PHE A 276 -31.95 14.17 26.09
CA PHE A 276 -32.59 13.65 24.89
C PHE A 276 -32.88 14.78 23.90
N PRO A 277 -32.93 14.54 22.60
CA PRO A 277 -33.40 15.52 21.63
C PRO A 277 -34.82 15.98 22.05
N SER A 278 -34.97 17.27 22.33
CA SER A 278 -36.23 17.84 22.82
C SER A 278 -36.81 18.82 21.81
N THR A 279 -38.12 18.78 21.60
CA THR A 279 -38.84 19.72 20.73
C THR A 279 -39.97 20.36 21.55
N SER A 280 -40.00 21.68 21.57
CA SER A 280 -41.11 22.43 22.19
C SER A 280 -42.22 22.61 21.18
N LEU A 281 -43.41 22.10 21.50
CA LEU A 281 -44.61 22.25 20.69
C LEU A 281 -45.48 23.33 21.31
N TYR A 282 -45.66 24.43 20.61
CA TYR A 282 -46.66 25.46 20.96
C TYR A 282 -47.94 25.15 20.21
N ILE A 283 -48.98 24.76 20.94
CA ILE A 283 -50.32 24.52 20.37
C ILE A 283 -51.12 25.81 20.56
N GLU A 284 -51.30 26.59 19.48
CA GLU A 284 -52.28 27.68 19.49
C GLU A 284 -53.70 27.07 19.46
N ASN A 285 -54.39 27.16 20.57
CA ASN A 285 -55.81 26.78 20.66
C ASN A 285 -56.67 27.88 20.05
N ASP A 286 -56.90 27.85 18.74
CA ASP A 286 -58.07 28.43 18.10
C ASP A 286 -59.05 27.31 17.67
N ILE A 287 -59.45 26.49 18.59
CA ILE A 287 -60.67 25.69 18.40
C ILE A 287 -61.79 26.43 19.05
N ASN A 288 -62.42 27.35 18.31
CA ASN A 288 -63.74 27.83 18.57
C ASN A 288 -64.69 26.64 18.54
N THR A 289 -64.97 26.07 19.73
CA THR A 289 -66.06 25.11 19.97
C THR A 289 -67.39 25.82 19.90
N ASN A 290 -67.77 26.23 18.71
CA ASN A 290 -69.18 26.60 18.42
C ASN A 290 -69.79 25.56 17.48
N LEU A 291 -69.88 24.31 17.95
CA LEU A 291 -70.74 23.29 17.40
C LEU A 291 -71.67 22.74 18.54
N THR A 292 -72.42 23.62 19.14
CA THR A 292 -73.58 23.18 19.88
C THR A 292 -74.86 23.77 19.24
N ASN A 293 -75.70 22.85 18.80
CA ASN A 293 -77.17 23.01 18.53
C ASN A 293 -77.53 23.47 17.12
N LYS A 294 -77.70 22.50 16.22
CA LYS A 294 -79.05 22.26 15.68
C LYS A 294 -79.24 20.81 15.28
#